data_f50eabc1e4e1cc5b3006a4a71c08b8ad
#
_entry.id   f50eabc1e4e1cc5b3006a4a71c08b8ad
#
_cell.length_a   1.000
_cell.length_b   1.000
_cell.length_c   1.000
_cell.angle_alpha   90.00
_cell.angle_beta   90.00
_cell.angle_gamma   90.00
#
_symmetry.space_group_name_H-M   'P 1'
#
loop_
_entity.id
_entity.type
_entity.pdbx_description
1 polymer ?
#
loop_
_entity_poly.entity_id
_entity_poly.type
_entity_poly.pdbx_seq_one_letter_code
_entity_poly.pdbx_strand_id
1 'polypeptide(L)'
;MIMVFARQGIWPPVVPSLVLVECLSGRPRHDAVTNTFLKLCDITEELPEHLARRAGLLRASAQRGSAVDALVIAMAEPGGSVLTSDIDDLRALAAHADDVTVVRA
;
A
#
# COMPACT_ATOMS: atom_id res chain seq x y z
N MET A 1 -5.84 -6.71 8.18
CA MET A 1 -4.56 -5.99 8.20
C MET A 1 -4.63 -4.79 7.25
N ILE A 2 -4.08 -3.66 7.64
CA ILE A 2 -4.00 -2.46 6.81
C ILE A 2 -2.59 -2.33 6.26
N MET A 3 -2.50 -1.99 4.98
CA MET A 3 -1.27 -1.61 4.33
C MET A 3 -1.32 -0.10 4.05
N VAL A 4 -0.34 0.62 4.57
CA VAL A 4 -0.25 2.08 4.41
C VAL A 4 1.13 2.45 3.93
N PHE A 5 1.26 3.61 3.30
CA PHE A 5 2.58 4.13 3.00
C PHE A 5 2.74 5.56 3.51
N ALA A 6 3.97 5.92 3.81
CA ALA A 6 4.34 7.27 4.20
C ALA A 6 5.36 7.81 3.20
N ARG A 7 5.13 9.03 2.73
CA ARG A 7 6.06 9.70 1.83
C ARG A 7 7.14 10.36 2.67
N GLN A 8 8.37 9.78 2.63
CA GLN A 8 9.53 10.33 3.34
C GLN A 8 9.28 10.51 4.84
N GLY A 9 8.52 9.59 5.45
CA GLY A 9 8.21 9.64 6.87
C GLY A 9 7.26 10.74 7.29
N ILE A 10 6.56 11.39 6.35
CA ILE A 10 5.62 12.47 6.66
C ILE A 10 4.28 11.88 7.10
N TRP A 11 3.77 12.36 8.23
CA TRP A 11 2.44 12.05 8.72
C TRP A 11 1.41 13.01 8.11
N PRO A 12 0.18 12.60 7.75
CA PRO A 12 -0.42 11.28 7.98
C PRO A 12 -0.01 10.24 6.93
N PRO A 13 -0.11 8.93 7.26
CA PRO A 13 0.12 7.89 6.26
C PRO A 13 -0.95 7.97 5.17
N VAL A 14 -0.59 7.54 3.97
CA VAL A 14 -1.48 7.53 2.82
C VAL A 14 -2.00 6.11 2.61
N VAL A 15 -3.30 5.98 2.39
CA VAL A 15 -3.95 4.70 2.10
C VAL A 15 -4.71 4.82 0.78
N PRO A 16 -4.31 4.09 -0.26
CA PRO A 16 -5.12 4.02 -1.47
C PRO A 16 -6.48 3.39 -1.17
N SER A 17 -7.54 3.94 -1.72
CA SER A 17 -8.90 3.46 -1.43
C SER A 17 -9.08 1.98 -1.76
N LEU A 18 -8.36 1.45 -2.75
CA LEU A 18 -8.39 0.02 -3.09
C LEU A 18 -7.93 -0.88 -1.94
N VAL A 19 -7.08 -0.38 -1.05
CA VAL A 19 -6.66 -1.13 0.14
C VAL A 19 -7.82 -1.42 1.06
N LEU A 20 -8.84 -0.54 1.09
CA LEU A 20 -10.02 -0.73 1.91
C LEU A 20 -10.77 -2.02 1.56
N VAL A 21 -10.74 -2.42 0.28
CA VAL A 21 -11.37 -3.66 -0.17
C VAL A 21 -10.76 -4.89 0.51
N GLU A 22 -9.45 -4.86 0.76
CA GLU A 22 -8.74 -5.96 1.36
C GLU A 22 -8.75 -5.92 2.89
N CYS A 23 -8.76 -4.73 3.50
CA CYS A 23 -8.62 -4.60 4.95
C CYS A 23 -9.95 -4.54 5.70
N LEU A 24 -11.06 -4.27 5.04
CA LEU A 24 -12.39 -4.23 5.66
C LEU A 24 -13.14 -5.53 5.42
N SER A 25 -13.76 -6.07 6.50
CA SER A 25 -14.50 -7.33 6.43
C SER A 25 -15.99 -7.13 6.14
N GLY A 26 -16.49 -5.91 6.28
CA GLY A 26 -17.92 -5.61 6.23
C GLY A 26 -18.63 -5.89 7.56
N ARG A 27 -17.92 -6.29 8.60
CA ARG A 27 -18.45 -6.54 9.93
C ARG A 27 -18.10 -5.38 10.85
N PRO A 28 -19.07 -4.56 11.31
CA PRO A 28 -18.74 -3.32 12.05
C PRO A 28 -17.86 -3.53 13.28
N ARG A 29 -18.06 -4.61 14.03
CA ARG A 29 -17.26 -4.87 15.22
C ARG A 29 -15.81 -5.24 14.88
N HIS A 30 -15.60 -6.04 13.83
CA HIS A 30 -14.26 -6.41 13.37
C HIS A 30 -13.53 -5.22 12.79
N ASP A 31 -14.26 -4.31 12.14
CA ASP A 31 -13.68 -3.19 11.43
C ASP A 31 -13.51 -1.93 12.28
N ALA A 32 -14.00 -1.94 13.53
CA ALA A 32 -14.02 -0.72 14.36
C ALA A 32 -12.62 -0.13 14.57
N VAL A 33 -11.64 -0.96 14.93
CA VAL A 33 -10.26 -0.51 15.14
C VAL A 33 -9.65 -0.02 13.83
N THR A 34 -9.85 -0.77 12.75
CA THR A 34 -9.38 -0.39 11.41
C THR A 34 -9.96 0.95 10.99
N ASN A 35 -11.27 1.14 11.15
CA ASN A 35 -11.93 2.39 10.79
C ASN A 35 -11.43 3.57 11.63
N THR A 36 -11.15 3.36 12.91
CA THR A 36 -10.59 4.39 13.77
C THR A 36 -9.22 4.84 13.27
N PHE A 37 -8.37 3.89 12.87
CA PHE A 37 -7.06 4.18 12.28
C PHE A 37 -7.20 4.91 10.94
N LEU A 38 -8.13 4.45 10.08
CA LEU A 38 -8.33 5.06 8.75
C LEU A 38 -8.72 6.53 8.83
N LYS A 39 -9.40 6.95 9.89
CA LYS A 39 -9.73 8.37 10.10
C LYS A 39 -8.50 9.25 10.27
N LEU A 40 -7.38 8.68 10.66
CA LEU A 40 -6.11 9.38 10.83
C LEU A 40 -5.28 9.42 9.55
N CYS A 41 -5.70 8.67 8.53
CA CYS A 41 -4.95 8.52 7.28
C CYS A 41 -5.49 9.44 6.19
N ASP A 42 -4.63 9.71 5.21
CA ASP A 42 -5.03 10.37 3.97
C ASP A 42 -5.46 9.29 2.98
N ILE A 43 -6.76 9.22 2.68
CA ILE A 43 -7.29 8.24 1.74
C ILE A 43 -7.21 8.81 0.32
N THR A 44 -6.43 8.16 -0.53
CA THR A 44 -6.28 8.55 -1.93
C THR A 44 -7.27 7.77 -2.79
N GLU A 45 -8.21 8.47 -3.41
CA GLU A 45 -9.28 7.84 -4.20
C GLU A 45 -8.91 7.69 -5.69
N GLU A 46 -7.97 8.47 -6.16
CA GLU A 46 -7.58 8.46 -7.57
C GLU A 46 -6.53 7.39 -7.87
N LEU A 47 -6.68 6.74 -9.01
CA LEU A 47 -5.70 5.82 -9.56
C LEU A 47 -5.32 6.31 -10.96
N PRO A 48 -4.33 7.20 -11.09
CA PRO A 48 -3.87 7.68 -12.40
C PRO A 48 -3.31 6.55 -13.26
N GLU A 49 -3.52 6.66 -14.56
CA GLU A 49 -3.07 5.66 -15.53
C GLU A 49 -1.57 5.34 -15.40
N HIS A 50 -0.74 6.36 -15.20
CA HIS A 50 0.72 6.15 -15.09
C HIS A 50 1.10 5.28 -13.88
N LEU A 51 0.37 5.42 -12.76
CA LEU A 51 0.61 4.59 -11.58
C LEU A 51 0.13 3.15 -11.80
N ALA A 52 -1.02 2.98 -12.45
CA ALA A 52 -1.51 1.65 -12.81
C ALA A 52 -0.51 0.92 -13.71
N ARG A 53 0.05 1.61 -14.71
CA ARG A 53 1.07 1.04 -15.60
C ARG A 53 2.35 0.70 -14.85
N ARG A 54 2.79 1.58 -13.94
CA ARG A 54 3.98 1.33 -13.12
C ARG A 54 3.78 0.10 -12.22
N ALA A 55 2.63 0.00 -11.57
CA ALA A 55 2.30 -1.15 -10.74
C ALA A 55 2.32 -2.44 -11.55
N GLY A 56 1.80 -2.42 -12.77
CA GLY A 56 1.83 -3.57 -13.68
C GLY A 56 3.25 -4.01 -14.01
N LEU A 57 4.16 -3.07 -14.25
CA LEU A 57 5.57 -3.38 -14.50
C LEU A 57 6.25 -3.99 -13.28
N LEU A 58 6.00 -3.45 -12.10
CA LEU A 58 6.57 -3.99 -10.86
C LEU A 58 6.10 -5.42 -10.60
N ARG A 59 4.81 -5.67 -10.81
CA ARG A 59 4.22 -6.98 -10.63
C ARG A 59 4.78 -7.99 -11.61
N ALA A 60 4.93 -7.61 -12.87
CA ALA A 60 5.53 -8.47 -13.90
C ALA A 60 6.98 -8.82 -13.57
N SER A 61 7.75 -7.84 -13.09
CA SER A 61 9.17 -8.06 -12.72
C SER A 61 9.30 -8.96 -11.49
N ALA A 62 8.49 -8.73 -10.46
CA ALA A 62 8.54 -9.50 -9.22
C ALA A 62 7.94 -10.90 -9.36
N GLN A 63 7.00 -11.08 -10.29
CA GLN A 63 6.24 -12.32 -10.50
C GLN A 63 5.53 -12.80 -9.25
N ARG A 64 5.17 -11.88 -8.35
CA ARG A 64 4.40 -12.16 -7.15
C ARG A 64 3.76 -10.87 -6.62
N GLY A 65 2.84 -11.04 -5.69
CA GLY A 65 2.09 -9.94 -5.12
C GLY A 65 0.77 -9.67 -5.85
N SER A 66 -0.17 -9.09 -5.16
CA SER A 66 -1.47 -8.72 -5.74
C SER A 66 -1.35 -7.41 -6.52
N ALA A 67 -2.38 -7.09 -7.29
CA ALA A 67 -2.48 -5.80 -7.97
C ALA A 67 -2.46 -4.64 -6.97
N VAL A 68 -3.13 -4.81 -5.82
CA VAL A 68 -3.16 -3.79 -4.76
C VAL A 68 -1.78 -3.62 -4.13
N ASP A 69 -1.08 -4.72 -3.85
CA ASP A 69 0.30 -4.67 -3.33
C ASP A 69 1.20 -3.86 -4.26
N ALA A 70 1.16 -4.17 -5.56
CA ALA A 70 1.97 -3.48 -6.57
C ALA A 70 1.61 -1.99 -6.66
N LEU A 71 0.33 -1.65 -6.54
CA LEU A 71 -0.11 -0.26 -6.55
C LEU A 71 0.45 0.51 -5.35
N VAL A 72 0.41 -0.07 -4.16
CA VAL A 72 0.95 0.59 -2.96
C VAL A 72 2.45 0.87 -3.12
N ILE A 73 3.21 -0.09 -3.62
CA ILE A 73 4.64 0.10 -3.87
C ILE A 73 4.86 1.22 -4.91
N ALA A 74 4.11 1.21 -6.01
CA ALA A 74 4.24 2.25 -7.04
C ALA A 74 3.94 3.65 -6.49
N MET A 75 2.93 3.76 -5.63
CA MET A 75 2.57 5.04 -5.01
C MET A 75 3.60 5.52 -3.99
N ALA A 76 4.34 4.60 -3.37
CA ALA A 76 5.40 4.95 -2.42
C ALA A 76 6.68 5.44 -3.10
N GLU A 77 6.85 5.20 -4.40
CA GLU A 77 8.02 5.66 -5.15
C GLU A 77 8.01 7.18 -5.35
N PRO A 78 9.17 7.85 -5.33
CA PRO A 78 10.44 7.37 -4.79
C PRO A 78 10.56 7.67 -3.30
N GLY A 79 11.32 6.84 -2.59
CA GLY A 79 11.75 7.16 -1.23
C GLY A 79 10.73 6.95 -0.12
N GLY A 80 9.55 6.43 -0.43
CA GLY A 80 8.52 6.17 0.58
C GLY A 80 8.75 4.89 1.36
N SER A 81 7.99 4.74 2.44
CA SER A 81 7.99 3.54 3.29
C SER A 81 6.60 2.92 3.31
N VAL A 82 6.54 1.60 3.21
CA VAL A 82 5.28 0.84 3.30
C VAL A 82 5.27 0.04 4.58
N LEU A 83 4.21 0.19 5.37
CA LEU A 83 4.00 -0.53 6.61
C LEU A 83 2.98 -1.63 6.38
N THR A 84 3.35 -2.87 6.66
CA THR A 84 2.52 -4.05 6.40
C THR A 84 2.82 -5.20 7.34
N SER A 85 1.86 -6.10 7.55
CA SER A 85 2.10 -7.37 8.21
C SER A 85 2.42 -8.49 7.20
N ASP A 86 2.09 -8.31 5.93
CA ASP A 86 2.41 -9.26 4.83
C ASP A 86 3.64 -8.77 4.07
N ILE A 87 4.80 -9.12 4.59
CA ILE A 87 6.06 -8.50 4.17
C ILE A 87 6.69 -9.12 2.93
N ASP A 88 6.47 -10.41 2.67
CA ASP A 88 7.22 -11.13 1.65
C ASP A 88 6.91 -10.65 0.23
N ASP A 89 5.63 -10.55 -0.12
CA ASP A 89 5.22 -10.08 -1.44
C ASP A 89 5.62 -8.62 -1.66
N LEU A 90 5.47 -7.80 -0.63
CA LEU A 90 5.81 -6.37 -0.74
C LEU A 90 7.32 -6.16 -0.86
N ARG A 91 8.13 -6.95 -0.17
CA ARG A 91 9.60 -6.89 -0.35
C ARG A 91 10.01 -7.32 -1.75
N ALA A 92 9.38 -8.35 -2.29
CA ALA A 92 9.67 -8.78 -3.67
C ALA A 92 9.37 -7.68 -4.68
N LEU A 93 8.24 -6.99 -4.53
CA LEU A 93 7.88 -5.85 -5.37
C LEU A 93 8.83 -4.67 -5.16
N ALA A 94 9.14 -4.34 -3.91
CA ALA A 94 10.02 -3.21 -3.58
C ALA A 94 11.44 -3.39 -4.11
N ALA A 95 11.91 -4.64 -4.29
CA ALA A 95 13.22 -4.92 -4.86
C ALA A 95 13.36 -4.38 -6.30
N HIS A 96 12.26 -4.18 -7.00
CA HIS A 96 12.22 -3.63 -8.37
C HIS A 96 11.79 -2.16 -8.40
N ALA A 97 11.50 -1.58 -7.24
CA ALA A 97 11.01 -0.22 -7.13
C ALA A 97 12.15 0.78 -6.90
N ASP A 98 11.82 2.06 -7.08
CA ASP A 98 12.75 3.16 -6.88
C ASP A 98 12.72 3.59 -5.41
N ASP A 99 13.66 3.05 -4.63
CA ASP A 99 13.92 3.43 -3.23
C ASP A 99 12.66 3.35 -2.34
N VAL A 100 12.03 2.19 -2.31
CA VAL A 100 10.90 1.94 -1.41
C VAL A 100 11.33 0.99 -0.30
N THR A 101 11.10 1.40 0.94
CA THR A 101 11.39 0.61 2.13
C THR A 101 10.12 -0.08 2.62
N VAL A 102 10.21 -1.37 2.90
CA VAL A 102 9.08 -2.14 3.46
C VAL A 102 9.38 -2.43 4.92
N VAL A 103 8.46 -2.04 5.79
CA VAL A 103 8.60 -2.19 7.24
C VAL A 103 7.47 -3.07 7.76
N ARG A 104 7.83 -4.01 8.63
CA ARG A 104 6.83 -4.87 9.28
C ARG A 104 6.07 -4.07 10.33
N ALA A 105 4.77 -4.15 10.25
CA ALA A 105 3.89 -3.54 11.23
C ALA A 105 3.84 -4.36 12.52
#